data_3afdc697f1311f1f76bcd8242376de19
#
_entry.id   3afdc697f1311f1f76bcd8242376de19
#
_cell.length_a   1.000
_cell.length_b   1.000
_cell.length_c   1.000
_cell.angle_alpha   90.00
_cell.angle_beta   90.00
_cell.angle_gamma   90.00
#
_symmetry.space_group_name_H-M   'P 1'
#
loop_
_entity.id
_entity.type
_entity.pdbx_description
1 polymer ?
#
loop_
_entity_poly.entity_id
_entity_poly.type
_entity_poly.pdbx_seq_one_letter_code
_entity_poly.pdbx_strand_id
1 'polypeptide(L)'
;PAPTETRIVEPAEPKMTGFVFKIHANMDPNHRDRIAFLKICSGTFERNRNYLHVRSGKQLKFSSPTAFMAEKKSVIDFAYPGDIVGLHDTGNFKIGDTFTEGEKLRFTGIPSFAPEQFRYIENADPLKFKQLAKGIDQLMDEGVAQLFTSSLNGRKIIGTVGALQFEVIQYRLEHEYNAACRWEPISIYKACWIDSDNAAQLADFKRRKHTNMAVDKHGRDVFLADTSYGLALAPVSYTHLRA
;
A
#
# COMPACT_ATOMS: atom_id res chain seq x y z
N PRO A 1 -20.05 9.80 -5.93
CA PRO A 1 -19.78 9.83 -4.48
C PRO A 1 -18.59 8.97 -4.11
N ALA A 2 -17.74 9.44 -3.21
CA ALA A 2 -16.57 8.74 -2.73
C ALA A 2 -16.60 8.63 -1.19
N PRO A 3 -16.58 7.41 -0.61
CA PRO A 3 -16.66 7.23 0.83
C PRO A 3 -15.34 7.60 1.52
N THR A 4 -15.46 8.22 2.71
CA THR A 4 -14.34 8.49 3.61
C THR A 4 -14.64 7.92 5.00
N GLU A 5 -13.68 8.03 5.91
CA GLU A 5 -13.87 7.57 7.31
C GLU A 5 -14.98 8.35 8.05
N THR A 6 -15.27 9.58 7.64
CA THR A 6 -16.17 10.49 8.37
C THR A 6 -17.43 10.84 7.60
N ARG A 7 -17.40 10.85 6.27
CA ARG A 7 -18.52 11.28 5.41
C ARG A 7 -18.39 10.74 3.98
N ILE A 8 -19.41 10.95 3.19
CA ILE A 8 -19.37 10.73 1.74
C ILE A 8 -19.03 12.08 1.07
N VAL A 9 -18.06 12.06 0.18
CA VAL A 9 -17.69 13.20 -0.67
C VAL A 9 -18.51 13.14 -1.94
N GLU A 10 -19.21 14.24 -2.25
CA GLU A 10 -19.98 14.37 -3.48
C GLU A 10 -19.18 15.12 -4.56
N PRO A 11 -19.27 14.71 -5.83
CA PRO A 11 -18.52 15.35 -6.92
C PRO A 11 -18.81 16.84 -7.10
N ALA A 12 -20.03 17.29 -6.74
CA ALA A 12 -20.45 18.66 -6.86
C ALA A 12 -19.92 19.61 -5.75
N GLU A 13 -19.18 19.09 -4.77
CA GLU A 13 -18.60 19.92 -3.72
C GLU A 13 -17.56 20.89 -4.31
N PRO A 14 -17.53 22.17 -3.82
CA PRO A 14 -16.67 23.18 -4.43
C PRO A 14 -15.19 23.02 -4.13
N LYS A 15 -14.83 22.38 -3.01
CA LYS A 15 -13.43 22.18 -2.60
C LYS A 15 -12.86 20.91 -3.21
N MET A 16 -11.63 21.04 -3.71
CA MET A 16 -10.92 19.90 -4.28
C MET A 16 -10.57 18.86 -3.20
N THR A 17 -10.93 17.64 -3.48
CA THR A 17 -10.46 16.45 -2.77
C THR A 17 -10.09 15.36 -3.77
N GLY A 18 -9.10 14.56 -3.41
CA GLY A 18 -8.69 13.43 -4.21
C GLY A 18 -7.77 12.48 -3.45
N PHE A 19 -7.59 11.29 -3.97
CA PHE A 19 -6.71 10.29 -3.35
C PHE A 19 -5.83 9.57 -4.37
N VAL A 20 -4.65 9.16 -3.92
CA VAL A 20 -3.72 8.34 -4.70
C VAL A 20 -4.21 6.88 -4.67
N PHE A 21 -4.55 6.34 -5.84
CA PHE A 21 -4.99 4.95 -5.94
C PHE A 21 -3.96 4.02 -6.55
N LYS A 22 -2.93 4.57 -7.21
CA LYS A 22 -1.87 3.82 -7.85
C LYS A 22 -0.58 4.63 -7.85
N ILE A 23 0.55 3.94 -7.71
CA ILE A 23 1.89 4.51 -7.91
C ILE A 23 2.61 3.65 -8.94
N HIS A 24 3.26 4.29 -9.89
CA HIS A 24 4.02 3.64 -10.94
C HIS A 24 5.45 4.17 -10.93
N ALA A 25 6.44 3.25 -10.83
CA ALA A 25 7.83 3.65 -10.93
C ALA A 25 8.16 4.08 -12.36
N ASN A 26 9.07 5.02 -12.50
CA ASN A 26 9.66 5.31 -13.80
C ASN A 26 10.53 4.11 -14.24
N MET A 27 10.38 3.69 -15.48
CA MET A 27 11.13 2.56 -16.05
C MET A 27 12.59 2.94 -16.38
N ASP A 28 12.99 4.21 -16.23
CA ASP A 28 14.37 4.64 -16.43
C ASP A 28 15.19 4.40 -15.14
N PRO A 29 16.22 3.51 -15.17
CA PRO A 29 17.06 3.24 -14.01
C PRO A 29 17.81 4.46 -13.47
N ASN A 30 18.04 5.47 -14.31
CA ASN A 30 18.77 6.70 -13.95
C ASN A 30 17.87 7.73 -13.27
N HIS A 31 16.54 7.61 -13.39
CA HIS A 31 15.55 8.50 -12.79
C HIS A 31 14.68 7.72 -11.83
N ARG A 32 14.88 7.94 -10.53
CA ARG A 32 14.09 7.31 -9.45
C ARG A 32 12.73 7.97 -9.23
N ASP A 33 12.22 8.64 -10.24
CA ASP A 33 10.97 9.36 -10.19
C ASP A 33 9.81 8.39 -10.34
N ARG A 34 8.81 8.56 -9.51
CA ARG A 34 7.56 7.80 -9.58
C ARG A 34 6.44 8.73 -10.02
N ILE A 35 5.39 8.16 -10.56
CA ILE A 35 4.15 8.86 -10.85
C ILE A 35 3.08 8.32 -9.92
N ALA A 36 2.53 9.20 -9.08
CA ALA A 36 1.37 8.89 -8.29
C ALA A 36 0.11 9.31 -9.05
N PHE A 37 -0.83 8.39 -9.21
CA PHE A 37 -2.10 8.63 -9.87
C PHE A 37 -3.14 9.08 -8.85
N LEU A 38 -3.48 10.36 -8.92
CA LEU A 38 -4.50 11.00 -8.09
C LEU A 38 -5.84 10.96 -8.81
N LYS A 39 -6.86 10.36 -8.19
CA LYS A 39 -8.25 10.48 -8.63
C LYS A 39 -8.89 11.68 -7.97
N ILE A 40 -9.43 12.60 -8.77
CA ILE A 40 -10.18 13.76 -8.27
C ILE A 40 -11.60 13.30 -7.90
N CYS A 41 -12.02 13.59 -6.68
CA CYS A 41 -13.32 13.19 -6.15
C CYS A 41 -14.32 14.35 -6.07
N SER A 42 -13.85 15.58 -5.81
CA SER A 42 -14.67 16.78 -5.77
C SER A 42 -13.87 18.03 -6.14
N GLY A 43 -14.55 19.12 -6.42
CA GLY A 43 -13.97 20.41 -6.73
C GLY A 43 -13.14 20.42 -8.00
N THR A 44 -12.22 21.35 -8.12
CA THR A 44 -11.34 21.51 -9.28
C THR A 44 -9.89 21.46 -8.84
N PHE A 45 -9.14 20.51 -9.37
CA PHE A 45 -7.69 20.49 -9.24
C PHE A 45 -7.10 21.57 -10.16
N GLU A 46 -6.19 22.38 -9.65
CA GLU A 46 -5.54 23.48 -10.37
C GLU A 46 -4.02 23.36 -10.22
N ARG A 47 -3.31 23.46 -11.32
CA ARG A 47 -1.85 23.50 -11.37
C ARG A 47 -1.29 24.66 -10.53
N ASN A 48 -0.21 24.42 -9.80
CA ASN A 48 0.45 25.39 -8.92
C ASN A 48 -0.38 25.87 -7.73
N ARG A 49 -1.55 25.31 -7.46
CA ARG A 49 -2.30 25.55 -6.24
C ARG A 49 -1.76 24.72 -5.09
N ASN A 50 -1.90 25.20 -3.85
CA ASN A 50 -1.52 24.47 -2.65
C ASN A 50 -2.61 23.48 -2.24
N TYR A 51 -2.20 22.24 -1.98
CA TYR A 51 -3.07 21.19 -1.45
C TYR A 51 -2.48 20.60 -0.19
N LEU A 52 -3.32 20.36 0.80
CA LEU A 52 -2.94 19.64 2.00
C LEU A 52 -2.74 18.16 1.70
N HIS A 53 -1.52 17.68 1.87
CA HIS A 53 -1.24 16.24 1.94
C HIS A 53 -1.58 15.77 3.35
N VAL A 54 -2.74 15.13 3.52
CA VAL A 54 -3.37 14.88 4.84
C VAL A 54 -2.47 14.04 5.74
N ARG A 55 -1.85 12.98 5.23
CA ARG A 55 -0.97 12.10 6.02
C ARG A 55 0.25 12.83 6.60
N SER A 56 0.88 13.71 5.84
CA SER A 56 2.07 14.43 6.30
C SER A 56 1.78 15.79 6.94
N GLY A 57 0.57 16.31 6.79
CA GLY A 57 0.17 17.64 7.22
C GLY A 57 0.81 18.78 6.42
N LYS A 58 1.52 18.49 5.33
CA LYS A 58 2.23 19.49 4.53
C LYS A 58 1.38 20.02 3.40
N GLN A 59 1.59 21.29 3.07
CA GLN A 59 1.05 21.90 1.85
C GLN A 59 2.00 21.63 0.69
N LEU A 60 1.46 21.09 -0.41
CA LEU A 60 2.21 20.75 -1.60
C LEU A 60 1.64 21.45 -2.82
N LYS A 61 2.54 21.82 -3.74
CA LYS A 61 2.24 22.39 -5.05
C LYS A 61 2.69 21.44 -6.15
N PHE A 62 1.93 21.34 -7.21
CA PHE A 62 2.26 20.53 -8.37
C PHE A 62 2.45 21.40 -9.60
N SER A 63 3.71 21.54 -10.04
CA SER A 63 4.10 22.39 -11.17
C SER A 63 3.90 21.72 -12.53
N SER A 64 3.92 20.39 -12.56
CA SER A 64 3.84 19.61 -13.80
C SER A 64 2.89 18.40 -13.64
N PRO A 65 1.61 18.64 -13.24
CA PRO A 65 0.63 17.57 -13.21
C PRO A 65 0.33 17.12 -14.64
N THR A 66 0.17 15.81 -14.84
CA THR A 66 -0.03 15.24 -16.18
C THR A 66 -1.37 14.53 -16.29
N ALA A 67 -2.01 14.65 -17.45
CA ALA A 67 -3.07 13.75 -17.86
C ALA A 67 -2.54 12.73 -18.88
N PHE A 68 -3.17 11.58 -18.87
CA PHE A 68 -2.86 10.50 -19.80
C PHE A 68 -4.01 10.36 -20.80
N MET A 69 -3.81 10.92 -21.99
CA MET A 69 -4.73 10.74 -23.10
C MET A 69 -4.07 9.82 -24.14
N ALA A 70 -4.53 8.59 -24.18
CA ALA A 70 -3.95 7.54 -25.03
C ALA A 70 -2.44 7.35 -24.75
N GLU A 71 -1.58 7.54 -25.76
CA GLU A 71 -0.12 7.34 -25.62
C GLU A 71 0.66 8.60 -25.21
N LYS A 72 0.00 9.75 -25.08
CA LYS A 72 0.68 11.03 -24.81
C LYS A 72 0.44 11.52 -23.39
N LYS A 73 1.55 11.84 -22.69
CA LYS A 73 1.53 12.61 -21.46
C LYS A 73 1.46 14.08 -21.80
N SER A 74 0.48 14.81 -21.27
CA SER A 74 0.40 16.26 -21.38
C SER A 74 0.29 16.90 -20.01
N VAL A 75 0.99 18.01 -19.82
CA VAL A 75 0.81 18.83 -18.61
C VAL A 75 -0.56 19.47 -18.68
N ILE A 76 -1.29 19.45 -17.57
CA ILE A 76 -2.63 20.02 -17.46
C ILE A 76 -2.66 21.17 -16.46
N ASP A 77 -3.53 22.12 -16.69
CA ASP A 77 -3.78 23.24 -15.78
C ASP A 77 -4.94 22.96 -14.82
N PHE A 78 -5.93 22.19 -15.26
CA PHE A 78 -7.14 21.87 -14.50
C PHE A 78 -7.51 20.38 -14.65
N ALA A 79 -8.12 19.83 -13.59
CA ALA A 79 -8.79 18.54 -13.62
C ALA A 79 -10.05 18.57 -12.74
N TYR A 80 -11.04 17.74 -13.08
CA TYR A 80 -12.38 17.76 -12.52
C TYR A 80 -12.71 16.41 -11.85
N PRO A 81 -13.80 16.34 -11.06
CA PRO A 81 -14.23 15.09 -10.44
C PRO A 81 -14.38 13.95 -11.46
N GLY A 82 -13.71 12.85 -11.18
CA GLY A 82 -13.63 11.69 -12.08
C GLY A 82 -12.31 11.60 -12.85
N ASP A 83 -11.61 12.72 -13.05
CA ASP A 83 -10.33 12.74 -13.75
C ASP A 83 -9.22 12.08 -12.92
N ILE A 84 -8.21 11.61 -13.64
CA ILE A 84 -6.99 11.03 -13.06
C ILE A 84 -5.82 11.93 -13.45
N VAL A 85 -5.09 12.38 -12.44
CA VAL A 85 -3.93 13.27 -12.58
C VAL A 85 -2.67 12.52 -12.16
N GLY A 86 -1.66 12.51 -13.01
CA GLY A 86 -0.32 12.03 -12.67
C GLY A 86 0.47 13.10 -11.93
N LEU A 87 0.90 12.79 -10.73
CA LEU A 87 1.75 13.64 -9.90
C LEU A 87 3.15 13.06 -9.84
N HIS A 88 4.15 13.90 -10.11
CA HIS A 88 5.55 13.51 -9.92
C HIS A 88 5.83 13.27 -8.43
N ASP A 89 6.42 12.11 -8.12
CA ASP A 89 6.73 11.69 -6.76
C ASP A 89 8.17 11.19 -6.65
N THR A 90 8.90 11.73 -5.68
CA THR A 90 10.28 11.32 -5.35
C THR A 90 10.35 10.19 -4.30
N GLY A 91 9.24 9.51 -4.03
CA GLY A 91 9.17 8.42 -3.06
C GLY A 91 8.45 8.78 -1.76
N ASN A 92 7.72 9.89 -1.74
CA ASN A 92 7.03 10.38 -0.54
C ASN A 92 5.56 9.96 -0.46
N PHE A 93 4.93 9.64 -1.61
CA PHE A 93 3.52 9.30 -1.66
C PHE A 93 3.29 7.81 -1.48
N LYS A 94 2.12 7.49 -0.91
CA LYS A 94 1.63 6.13 -0.69
C LYS A 94 0.23 5.99 -1.28
N ILE A 95 -0.12 4.77 -1.67
CA ILE A 95 -1.50 4.46 -2.03
C ILE A 95 -2.41 4.78 -0.84
N GLY A 96 -3.51 5.48 -1.09
CA GLY A 96 -4.42 5.99 -0.06
C GLY A 96 -4.11 7.39 0.43
N ASP A 97 -2.99 7.99 0.05
CA ASP A 97 -2.72 9.38 0.40
C ASP A 97 -3.79 10.30 -0.17
N THR A 98 -4.27 11.21 0.67
CA THR A 98 -5.34 12.14 0.34
C THR A 98 -4.80 13.55 0.22
N PHE A 99 -5.27 14.25 -0.81
CA PHE A 99 -5.01 15.66 -1.05
C PHE A 99 -6.31 16.44 -1.01
N THR A 100 -6.31 17.57 -0.29
CA THR A 100 -7.49 18.43 -0.11
C THR A 100 -7.14 19.90 -0.08
N GLU A 101 -8.15 20.77 -0.11
CA GLU A 101 -8.02 22.20 0.17
C GLU A 101 -8.13 22.54 1.66
N GLY A 102 -7.62 21.68 2.54
CA GLY A 102 -7.48 21.94 3.97
C GLY A 102 -8.30 21.01 4.88
N GLU A 103 -9.27 20.27 4.36
CA GLU A 103 -10.03 19.29 5.14
C GLU A 103 -9.17 18.05 5.43
N LYS A 104 -9.20 17.62 6.70
CA LYS A 104 -8.52 16.38 7.12
C LYS A 104 -9.48 15.22 6.98
N LEU A 105 -9.51 14.59 5.81
CA LEU A 105 -10.30 13.38 5.56
C LEU A 105 -9.42 12.29 4.94
N ARG A 106 -9.91 11.05 5.01
CA ARG A 106 -9.26 9.88 4.45
C ARG A 106 -10.27 9.06 3.67
N PHE A 107 -9.97 8.81 2.41
CA PHE A 107 -10.82 7.97 1.58
C PHE A 107 -10.72 6.50 2.00
N THR A 108 -11.87 5.81 1.95
CA THR A 108 -12.01 4.38 2.23
C THR A 108 -12.37 3.63 0.96
N GLY A 109 -12.36 2.28 1.01
CA GLY A 109 -12.76 1.46 -0.13
C GLY A 109 -11.77 1.47 -1.29
N ILE A 110 -10.53 1.91 -1.07
CA ILE A 110 -9.47 1.77 -2.08
C ILE A 110 -9.17 0.28 -2.21
N PRO A 111 -9.32 -0.32 -3.41
CA PRO A 111 -9.12 -1.74 -3.58
C PRO A 111 -7.72 -2.17 -3.16
N SER A 112 -7.61 -3.02 -2.16
CA SER A 112 -6.40 -3.76 -1.85
C SER A 112 -6.70 -5.23 -2.10
N PHE A 113 -5.88 -5.89 -2.91
CA PHE A 113 -6.04 -7.30 -3.17
C PHE A 113 -5.47 -8.11 -2.00
N ALA A 114 -6.25 -9.06 -1.49
CA ALA A 114 -5.75 -10.02 -0.53
C ALA A 114 -4.71 -10.92 -1.23
N PRO A 115 -3.53 -11.12 -0.63
CA PRO A 115 -2.54 -12.02 -1.21
C PRO A 115 -3.01 -13.47 -1.13
N GLU A 116 -2.69 -14.23 -2.17
CA GLU A 116 -3.03 -15.65 -2.30
C GLU A 116 -1.79 -16.55 -2.21
N GLN A 117 -0.61 -15.99 -2.46
CA GLN A 117 0.66 -16.69 -2.41
C GLN A 117 1.65 -15.96 -1.52
N PHE A 118 2.44 -16.74 -0.76
CA PHE A 118 3.35 -16.18 0.22
C PHE A 118 4.72 -16.85 0.11
N ARG A 119 5.79 -16.05 0.26
CA ARG A 119 7.16 -16.54 0.36
C ARG A 119 7.94 -15.69 1.34
N TYR A 120 8.86 -16.32 2.06
CA TYR A 120 9.90 -15.57 2.74
C TYR A 120 10.82 -14.92 1.71
N ILE A 121 11.24 -13.70 2.00
CA ILE A 121 12.29 -13.02 1.26
C ILE A 121 13.54 -12.93 2.11
N GLU A 122 14.67 -13.37 1.56
CA GLU A 122 15.96 -13.33 2.22
C GLU A 122 16.96 -12.57 1.39
N ASN A 123 17.88 -11.92 2.08
CA ASN A 123 18.98 -11.23 1.43
C ASN A 123 20.01 -12.26 0.92
N ALA A 124 20.29 -12.20 -0.37
CA ALA A 124 21.32 -13.07 -0.96
C ALA A 124 22.75 -12.52 -0.75
N ASP A 125 22.89 -11.21 -0.49
CA ASP A 125 24.18 -10.55 -0.27
C ASP A 125 24.11 -9.71 1.03
N PRO A 126 24.74 -10.17 2.12
CA PRO A 126 24.73 -9.45 3.40
C PRO A 126 25.17 -7.99 3.33
N LEU A 127 26.03 -7.64 2.39
CA LEU A 127 26.52 -6.26 2.23
C LEU A 127 25.46 -5.32 1.67
N LYS A 128 24.41 -5.86 1.05
CA LYS A 128 23.33 -5.11 0.40
C LYS A 128 22.04 -5.06 1.20
N PHE A 129 22.09 -5.34 2.49
CA PHE A 129 20.91 -5.36 3.36
C PHE A 129 20.08 -4.05 3.29
N LYS A 130 20.75 -2.90 3.31
CA LYS A 130 20.07 -1.59 3.25
C LYS A 130 19.37 -1.36 1.91
N GLN A 131 20.02 -1.76 0.81
CA GLN A 131 19.47 -1.65 -0.53
C GLN A 131 18.24 -2.55 -0.68
N LEU A 132 18.32 -3.80 -0.21
CA LEU A 132 17.20 -4.72 -0.22
C LEU A 132 16.01 -4.19 0.58
N ALA A 133 16.24 -3.73 1.81
CA ALA A 133 15.20 -3.17 2.66
C ALA A 133 14.51 -1.97 2.00
N LYS A 134 15.30 -1.05 1.42
CA LYS A 134 14.78 0.10 0.69
C LYS A 134 13.97 -0.30 -0.53
N GLY A 135 14.47 -1.28 -1.31
CA GLY A 135 13.79 -1.78 -2.50
C GLY A 135 12.45 -2.42 -2.15
N ILE A 136 12.42 -3.27 -1.13
CA ILE A 136 11.18 -3.87 -0.63
C ILE A 136 10.18 -2.77 -0.23
N ASP A 137 10.60 -1.80 0.59
CA ASP A 137 9.71 -0.73 1.05
C ASP A 137 9.10 0.07 -0.10
N GLN A 138 9.90 0.42 -1.10
CA GLN A 138 9.41 1.18 -2.26
C GLN A 138 8.49 0.36 -3.14
N LEU A 139 8.80 -0.91 -3.42
CA LEU A 139 7.91 -1.79 -4.18
C LEU A 139 6.57 -2.02 -3.48
N MET A 140 6.58 -2.14 -2.15
CA MET A 140 5.34 -2.26 -1.38
C MET A 140 4.53 -0.97 -1.38
N ASP A 141 5.19 0.20 -1.35
CA ASP A 141 4.51 1.50 -1.50
C ASP A 141 3.81 1.67 -2.85
N GLU A 142 4.33 1.04 -3.89
CA GLU A 142 3.69 0.98 -5.22
C GLU A 142 2.51 0.00 -5.27
N GLY A 143 2.29 -0.79 -4.23
CA GLY A 143 1.21 -1.77 -4.18
C GLY A 143 1.45 -3.02 -5.04
N VAL A 144 2.70 -3.32 -5.38
CA VAL A 144 3.06 -4.52 -6.18
C VAL A 144 2.75 -5.81 -5.41
N ALA A 145 2.93 -5.78 -4.08
CA ALA A 145 2.67 -6.90 -3.18
C ALA A 145 2.46 -6.37 -1.75
N GLN A 146 2.26 -7.27 -0.80
CA GLN A 146 2.13 -6.94 0.62
C GLN A 146 3.29 -7.52 1.42
N LEU A 147 3.79 -6.73 2.40
CA LEU A 147 4.87 -7.12 3.29
C LEU A 147 4.31 -7.45 4.66
N PHE A 148 4.70 -8.61 5.15
CA PHE A 148 4.46 -9.06 6.52
C PHE A 148 5.79 -9.34 7.23
N THR A 149 5.83 -9.07 8.52
CA THR A 149 6.96 -9.45 9.37
C THR A 149 6.47 -10.48 10.39
N SER A 150 7.02 -11.68 10.36
CA SER A 150 6.67 -12.74 11.31
C SER A 150 6.96 -12.29 12.74
N SER A 151 5.97 -12.41 13.62
CA SER A 151 6.14 -12.10 15.05
C SER A 151 6.98 -13.15 15.78
N LEU A 152 7.12 -14.35 15.22
CA LEU A 152 7.90 -15.43 15.81
C LEU A 152 9.41 -15.19 15.67
N ASN A 153 9.88 -14.78 14.50
CA ASN A 153 11.30 -14.76 14.16
C ASN A 153 11.77 -13.49 13.42
N GLY A 154 10.89 -12.53 13.19
CA GLY A 154 11.22 -11.27 12.49
C GLY A 154 11.47 -11.42 10.99
N ARG A 155 11.34 -12.61 10.41
CA ARG A 155 11.53 -12.82 8.98
C ARG A 155 10.48 -12.08 8.16
N LYS A 156 10.90 -11.60 7.00
CA LYS A 156 10.03 -10.90 6.06
C LYS A 156 9.32 -11.87 5.13
N ILE A 157 8.02 -11.68 4.96
CA ILE A 157 7.15 -12.48 4.10
C ILE A 157 6.53 -11.54 3.08
N ILE A 158 6.62 -11.89 1.81
CA ILE A 158 5.95 -11.19 0.73
C ILE A 158 4.71 -11.98 0.33
N GLY A 159 3.57 -11.29 0.31
CA GLY A 159 2.30 -11.83 -0.18
C GLY A 159 1.92 -11.22 -1.52
N THR A 160 1.60 -12.05 -2.49
CA THR A 160 1.24 -11.66 -3.86
C THR A 160 -0.09 -12.31 -4.28
N VAL A 161 -0.72 -11.77 -5.32
CA VAL A 161 -1.92 -12.42 -5.92
C VAL A 161 -1.53 -13.61 -6.80
N GLY A 162 -0.35 -13.57 -7.43
CA GLY A 162 0.08 -14.62 -8.33
C GLY A 162 1.60 -14.86 -8.31
N ALA A 163 2.01 -16.04 -8.78
CA ALA A 163 3.42 -16.49 -8.74
C ALA A 163 4.37 -15.57 -9.54
N LEU A 164 3.92 -15.05 -10.68
CA LEU A 164 4.73 -14.18 -11.55
C LEU A 164 5.18 -12.89 -10.85
N GLN A 165 4.42 -12.39 -9.88
CA GLN A 165 4.80 -11.19 -9.14
C GLN A 165 6.08 -11.36 -8.33
N PHE A 166 6.40 -12.57 -7.85
CA PHE A 166 7.69 -12.82 -7.18
C PHE A 166 8.86 -12.65 -8.13
N GLU A 167 8.74 -13.09 -9.39
CA GLU A 167 9.77 -12.94 -10.41
C GLU A 167 9.96 -11.47 -10.77
N VAL A 168 8.87 -10.73 -10.92
CA VAL A 168 8.91 -9.27 -11.18
C VAL A 168 9.57 -8.53 -10.01
N ILE A 169 9.24 -8.85 -8.77
CA ILE A 169 9.83 -8.24 -7.58
C ILE A 169 11.33 -8.54 -7.53
N GLN A 170 11.73 -9.79 -7.75
CA GLN A 170 13.14 -10.19 -7.76
C GLN A 170 13.91 -9.43 -8.84
N TYR A 171 13.42 -9.44 -10.07
CA TYR A 171 14.03 -8.71 -11.18
C TYR A 171 14.23 -7.23 -10.85
N ARG A 172 13.20 -6.57 -10.30
CA ARG A 172 13.26 -5.15 -9.94
C ARG A 172 14.24 -4.89 -8.79
N LEU A 173 14.28 -5.76 -7.76
CA LEU A 173 15.25 -5.64 -6.68
C LEU A 173 16.68 -5.74 -7.18
N GLU A 174 16.95 -6.65 -8.10
CA GLU A 174 18.28 -6.85 -8.70
C GLU A 174 18.69 -5.67 -9.59
N HIS A 175 17.81 -5.22 -10.47
CA HIS A 175 18.15 -4.24 -11.51
C HIS A 175 17.99 -2.78 -11.06
N GLU A 176 16.97 -2.47 -10.26
CA GLU A 176 16.72 -1.10 -9.82
C GLU A 176 17.42 -0.76 -8.50
N TYR A 177 17.61 -1.74 -7.61
CA TYR A 177 18.18 -1.54 -6.27
C TYR A 177 19.53 -2.20 -6.08
N ASN A 178 20.02 -2.94 -7.07
CA ASN A 178 21.26 -3.73 -7.01
C ASN A 178 21.30 -4.66 -5.78
N ALA A 179 20.17 -5.30 -5.47
CA ALA A 179 19.98 -6.14 -4.29
C ALA A 179 19.37 -7.47 -4.68
N ALA A 180 20.17 -8.53 -4.71
CA ALA A 180 19.69 -9.88 -4.96
C ALA A 180 18.96 -10.43 -3.75
N CYS A 181 17.85 -11.14 -3.99
CA CYS A 181 17.10 -11.83 -2.97
C CYS A 181 16.95 -13.33 -3.28
N ARG A 182 16.58 -14.08 -2.25
CA ARG A 182 16.19 -15.50 -2.37
C ARG A 182 14.78 -15.67 -1.83
N TRP A 183 14.04 -16.57 -2.46
CA TRP A 183 12.70 -16.93 -2.04
C TRP A 183 12.72 -18.29 -1.34
N GLU A 184 12.09 -18.35 -0.18
CA GLU A 184 11.84 -19.61 0.52
C GLU A 184 10.32 -19.81 0.63
N PRO A 185 9.80 -20.98 0.22
CA PRO A 185 8.37 -21.23 0.27
C PRO A 185 7.88 -21.29 1.72
N ILE A 186 6.65 -20.83 1.93
CA ILE A 186 5.91 -20.96 3.19
C ILE A 186 4.48 -21.34 2.88
N SER A 187 3.94 -22.26 3.66
CA SER A 187 2.54 -22.69 3.54
C SER A 187 1.65 -21.75 4.34
N ILE A 188 1.04 -20.80 3.67
CA ILE A 188 0.02 -19.91 4.21
C ILE A 188 -1.20 -20.01 3.30
N TYR A 189 -2.35 -20.35 3.90
CA TYR A 189 -3.62 -20.41 3.20
C TYR A 189 -4.23 -19.01 3.00
N LYS A 190 -4.19 -18.18 4.08
CA LYS A 190 -4.77 -16.82 4.03
C LYS A 190 -4.16 -15.91 5.08
N ALA A 191 -4.01 -14.63 4.73
CA ALA A 191 -3.70 -13.55 5.66
C ALA A 191 -4.99 -12.86 6.12
N CYS A 192 -5.18 -12.74 7.43
CA CYS A 192 -6.33 -12.08 8.04
C CYS A 192 -5.86 -10.99 8.99
N TRP A 193 -6.26 -9.76 8.75
CA TRP A 193 -6.05 -8.68 9.70
C TRP A 193 -7.01 -8.89 10.87
N ILE A 194 -6.48 -8.85 12.06
CA ILE A 194 -7.24 -9.09 13.27
C ILE A 194 -7.37 -7.81 14.09
N ASP A 195 -8.58 -7.60 14.58
CA ASP A 195 -8.89 -6.52 15.51
C ASP A 195 -9.90 -7.01 16.56
N SER A 196 -9.92 -6.40 17.73
CA SER A 196 -10.87 -6.75 18.79
C SER A 196 -11.07 -5.58 19.74
N ASP A 197 -12.32 -5.33 20.09
CA ASP A 197 -12.70 -4.38 21.15
C ASP A 197 -12.29 -4.89 22.54
N ASN A 198 -11.92 -6.17 22.68
CA ASN A 198 -11.45 -6.81 23.89
C ASN A 198 -9.93 -7.09 23.83
N ALA A 199 -9.14 -6.19 24.42
CA ALA A 199 -7.70 -6.27 24.43
C ALA A 199 -7.16 -7.57 25.08
N ALA A 200 -7.84 -8.10 26.10
CA ALA A 200 -7.41 -9.33 26.79
C ALA A 200 -7.60 -10.56 25.88
N GLN A 201 -8.70 -10.63 25.14
CA GLN A 201 -8.95 -11.70 24.16
C GLN A 201 -7.97 -11.63 23.00
N LEU A 202 -7.67 -10.43 22.49
CA LEU A 202 -6.69 -10.25 21.44
C LEU A 202 -5.29 -10.71 21.89
N ALA A 203 -4.89 -10.34 23.12
CA ALA A 203 -3.61 -10.76 23.69
C ALA A 203 -3.53 -12.31 23.88
N ASP A 204 -4.62 -12.93 24.35
CA ASP A 204 -4.67 -14.41 24.48
C ASP A 204 -4.62 -15.11 23.12
N PHE A 205 -5.33 -14.60 22.11
CA PHE A 205 -5.25 -15.10 20.74
C PHE A 205 -3.82 -15.02 20.20
N LYS A 206 -3.19 -13.86 20.29
CA LYS A 206 -1.80 -13.65 19.84
C LYS A 206 -0.83 -14.60 20.53
N ARG A 207 -1.00 -14.84 21.84
CA ARG A 207 -0.20 -15.77 22.59
C ARG A 207 -0.37 -17.22 22.10
N ARG A 208 -1.61 -17.69 21.91
CA ARG A 208 -1.90 -19.06 21.48
C ARG A 208 -1.53 -19.33 20.02
N LYS A 209 -1.63 -18.30 19.17
CA LYS A 209 -1.34 -18.37 17.74
C LYS A 209 0.00 -17.70 17.37
N HIS A 210 0.91 -17.56 18.33
CA HIS A 210 2.16 -16.81 18.14
C HIS A 210 2.99 -17.22 16.93
N THR A 211 2.97 -18.51 16.56
CA THR A 211 3.68 -19.03 15.39
C THR A 211 3.12 -18.54 14.05
N ASN A 212 1.84 -18.18 14.04
CA ASN A 212 1.11 -17.72 12.86
C ASN A 212 0.82 -16.21 12.89
N MET A 213 1.38 -15.51 13.87
CA MET A 213 1.23 -14.06 13.96
C MET A 213 2.30 -13.31 13.17
N ALA A 214 1.87 -12.24 12.53
CA ALA A 214 2.73 -11.30 11.84
C ALA A 214 2.21 -9.88 12.03
N VAL A 215 3.01 -8.91 11.64
CA VAL A 215 2.58 -7.51 11.48
C VAL A 215 2.76 -7.10 10.04
N ASP A 216 1.82 -6.31 9.53
CA ASP A 216 1.94 -5.75 8.20
C ASP A 216 2.86 -4.52 8.18
N LYS A 217 3.06 -3.93 7.01
CA LYS A 217 3.88 -2.72 6.83
C LYS A 217 3.43 -1.52 7.70
N HIS A 218 2.17 -1.48 8.09
CA HIS A 218 1.57 -0.42 8.89
C HIS A 218 1.53 -0.73 10.40
N GLY A 219 2.12 -1.86 10.82
CA GLY A 219 2.14 -2.30 12.21
C GLY A 219 0.84 -2.94 12.68
N ARG A 220 -0.08 -3.28 11.77
CA ARG A 220 -1.33 -3.96 12.12
C ARG A 220 -1.10 -5.45 12.31
N ASP A 221 -1.77 -6.00 13.30
CA ASP A 221 -1.70 -7.45 13.58
C ASP A 221 -2.38 -8.27 12.47
N VAL A 222 -1.67 -9.31 12.02
CA VAL A 222 -2.14 -10.21 10.98
C VAL A 222 -1.98 -11.65 11.46
N PHE A 223 -3.03 -12.44 11.30
CA PHE A 223 -3.01 -13.88 11.47
C PHE A 223 -2.78 -14.54 10.10
N LEU A 224 -1.70 -15.27 9.97
CA LEU A 224 -1.34 -16.02 8.77
C LEU A 224 -1.82 -17.47 8.95
N ALA A 225 -3.05 -17.76 8.55
CA ALA A 225 -3.62 -19.07 8.66
C ALA A 225 -2.91 -20.07 7.70
N ASP A 226 -2.46 -21.18 8.22
CA ASP A 226 -1.82 -22.26 7.45
C ASP A 226 -2.82 -23.15 6.72
N THR A 227 -4.04 -23.25 7.25
CA THR A 227 -5.10 -24.08 6.69
C THR A 227 -6.47 -23.39 6.77
N SER A 228 -7.41 -23.83 5.92
CA SER A 228 -8.81 -23.39 5.99
C SER A 228 -9.47 -23.76 7.32
N TYR A 229 -9.11 -24.91 7.88
CA TYR A 229 -9.61 -25.36 9.19
C TYR A 229 -9.08 -24.46 10.32
N GLY A 230 -7.78 -24.13 10.31
CA GLY A 230 -7.18 -23.20 11.28
C GLY A 230 -7.84 -21.82 11.23
N LEU A 231 -8.21 -21.37 10.03
CA LEU A 231 -8.95 -20.12 9.85
C LEU A 231 -10.37 -20.22 10.41
N ALA A 232 -11.10 -21.30 10.14
CA ALA A 232 -12.48 -21.47 10.58
C ALA A 232 -12.61 -21.59 12.12
N LEU A 233 -11.60 -22.14 12.79
CA LEU A 233 -11.57 -22.23 14.25
C LEU A 233 -11.26 -20.91 14.97
N ALA A 234 -10.62 -19.96 14.29
CA ALA A 234 -10.21 -18.70 14.90
C ALA A 234 -11.42 -17.87 15.41
N PRO A 235 -12.49 -17.64 14.62
CA PRO A 235 -13.68 -16.88 15.08
C PRO A 235 -14.50 -17.62 16.13
N VAL A 236 -14.56 -18.96 16.06
CA VAL A 236 -15.34 -19.77 17.00
C VAL A 236 -14.80 -19.70 18.43
N SER A 237 -13.49 -19.54 18.57
CA SER A 237 -12.84 -19.38 19.87
C SER A 237 -12.84 -17.93 20.39
N TYR A 238 -13.15 -16.96 19.53
CA TYR A 238 -13.04 -15.52 19.84
C TYR A 238 -14.14 -14.73 19.15
N THR A 239 -15.23 -14.49 19.87
CA THR A 239 -16.46 -13.84 19.36
C THR A 239 -16.31 -12.38 18.93
N HIS A 240 -15.17 -11.76 19.21
CA HIS A 240 -14.90 -10.34 18.91
C HIS A 240 -13.71 -10.11 17.95
N LEU A 241 -13.23 -11.16 17.29
CA LEU A 241 -12.22 -11.00 16.23
C LEU A 241 -12.91 -10.63 14.91
N ARG A 242 -12.48 -9.52 14.34
CA ARG A 242 -12.81 -9.12 12.95
C ARG A 242 -11.64 -9.52 12.05
N ALA A 243 -11.92 -10.23 10.98
CA ALA A 243 -10.95 -10.68 9.98
C ALA A 243 -11.19 -9.98 8.63
#